data_3b435b58472e6b3b4396e05a681445f5
#
_entry.id   3b435b58472e6b3b4396e05a681445f5
#
_cell.length_a   1.000
_cell.length_b   1.000
_cell.length_c   1.000
_cell.angle_alpha   90.00
_cell.angle_beta   90.00
_cell.angle_gamma   90.00
#
_symmetry.space_group_name_H-M   'P 1'
#
loop_
_entity.id
_entity.type
_entity.pdbx_description
1 polymer ?
#
loop_
_entity_poly.entity_id
_entity_poly.type
_entity_poly.pdbx_seq_one_letter_code
_entity_poly.pdbx_strand_id
1 'polypeptide(L)'
;KITIPGIVFGSVGTCGQRCTTTRRIIIDDSIYDDVKNQLVQAYSQLENRVGDPLDSDTLIGPMIDEVAVKTFQNALKAIREQGGEIIYGGDILDGYPSGLYVRPALAEVENHWQIVQEETFAPLLYLIRCQDFEEALRLQNDVPQGLSSAVFTRDFQESEKFLSHEGSDCGLANVNIGTSGAEIGGAFGGEKIPEEGVNPDQMP
;
A
#
# COMPACT_ATOMS: atom_id res chain seq x y z
N LYS A 1 8.95 -5.58 15.56
CA LYS A 1 9.88 -6.35 14.68
C LYS A 1 9.19 -6.87 13.40
N ILE A 2 7.87 -7.12 13.41
CA ILE A 2 7.12 -7.67 12.25
C ILE A 2 6.51 -6.58 11.37
N THR A 3 6.27 -5.39 11.91
CA THR A 3 5.52 -4.30 11.26
C THR A 3 6.21 -3.81 9.99
N ILE A 4 7.45 -3.34 10.08
CA ILE A 4 8.17 -2.80 8.91
C ILE A 4 8.33 -3.85 7.79
N PRO A 5 8.79 -5.09 8.05
CA PRO A 5 8.83 -6.13 7.02
C PRO A 5 7.45 -6.44 6.39
N GLY A 6 6.39 -6.46 7.20
CA GLY A 6 5.02 -6.69 6.71
C GLY A 6 4.53 -5.57 5.79
N ILE A 7 4.77 -4.30 6.16
CA ILE A 7 4.44 -3.14 5.33
C ILE A 7 5.25 -3.16 4.03
N VAL A 8 6.57 -3.34 4.12
CA VAL A 8 7.45 -3.34 2.94
C VAL A 8 7.04 -4.43 1.96
N PHE A 9 6.91 -5.67 2.42
CA PHE A 9 6.48 -6.77 1.53
C PHE A 9 5.10 -6.52 0.93
N GLY A 10 4.15 -6.00 1.72
CA GLY A 10 2.81 -5.68 1.26
C GLY A 10 2.77 -4.57 0.21
N SER A 11 3.68 -3.58 0.28
CA SER A 11 3.67 -2.41 -0.60
C SER A 11 4.49 -2.56 -1.87
N VAL A 12 5.62 -3.31 -1.83
CA VAL A 12 6.52 -3.43 -2.99
C VAL A 12 6.45 -4.79 -3.67
N GLY A 13 5.92 -5.80 -3.00
CA GLY A 13 5.78 -7.15 -3.57
C GLY A 13 5.07 -7.11 -4.91
N THR A 14 5.60 -7.83 -5.92
CA THR A 14 5.07 -7.81 -7.31
C THR A 14 4.98 -6.38 -7.88
N CYS A 15 5.95 -5.53 -7.54
CA CYS A 15 5.99 -4.12 -7.95
C CYS A 15 4.69 -3.35 -7.61
N GLY A 16 4.09 -3.61 -6.42
CA GLY A 16 2.85 -2.97 -6.00
C GLY A 16 1.61 -3.33 -6.83
N GLN A 17 1.67 -4.36 -7.66
CA GLN A 17 0.63 -4.72 -8.63
C GLN A 17 -0.15 -5.98 -8.17
N ARG A 18 -0.63 -5.94 -6.92
CA ARG A 18 -1.58 -6.91 -6.35
C ARG A 18 -2.83 -6.19 -5.88
N CYS A 19 -3.97 -6.83 -5.94
CA CYS A 19 -5.21 -6.34 -5.35
C CYS A 19 -5.09 -6.12 -3.83
N THR A 20 -4.25 -6.87 -3.14
CA THR A 20 -3.96 -6.74 -1.70
C THR A 20 -2.72 -5.89 -1.39
N THR A 21 -2.18 -5.14 -2.35
CA THR A 21 -1.04 -4.25 -2.11
C THR A 21 -1.39 -3.21 -1.04
N THR A 22 -0.50 -3.05 -0.07
CA THR A 22 -0.61 -1.97 0.92
C THR A 22 -0.37 -0.63 0.24
N ARG A 23 -1.41 0.16 0.07
CA ARG A 23 -1.35 1.47 -0.59
C ARG A 23 -1.27 2.63 0.39
N ARG A 24 -1.90 2.49 1.56
CA ARG A 24 -1.93 3.49 2.62
C ARG A 24 -1.48 2.87 3.94
N ILE A 25 -0.71 3.60 4.70
CA ILE A 25 -0.48 3.34 6.11
C ILE A 25 -0.88 4.57 6.91
N ILE A 26 -1.68 4.32 7.95
CA ILE A 26 -2.16 5.34 8.88
C ILE A 26 -1.39 5.12 10.17
N ILE A 27 -0.65 6.12 10.60
CA ILE A 27 0.37 5.98 11.64
C ILE A 27 0.06 6.97 12.76
N ASP A 28 -0.02 6.46 13.98
CA ASP A 28 -0.16 7.28 15.20
C ASP A 28 0.98 8.32 15.28
N ASP A 29 0.62 9.54 15.58
CA ASP A 29 1.54 10.69 15.57
C ASP A 29 2.73 10.51 16.51
N SER A 30 2.53 9.80 17.62
CA SER A 30 3.59 9.53 18.62
C SER A 30 4.73 8.65 18.08
N ILE A 31 4.49 7.85 17.05
CA ILE A 31 5.49 6.95 16.43
C ILE A 31 5.75 7.25 14.96
N TYR A 32 5.11 8.28 14.42
CA TYR A 32 5.13 8.57 12.99
C TYR A 32 6.53 8.72 12.42
N ASP A 33 7.34 9.59 13.02
CA ASP A 33 8.68 9.86 12.50
C ASP A 33 9.62 8.66 12.62
N ASP A 34 9.47 7.86 13.68
CA ASP A 34 10.22 6.61 13.85
C ASP A 34 9.87 5.59 12.76
N VAL A 35 8.58 5.41 12.47
CA VAL A 35 8.09 4.50 11.43
C VAL A 35 8.52 4.99 10.04
N LYS A 36 8.36 6.28 9.76
CA LYS A 36 8.81 6.91 8.51
C LYS A 36 10.29 6.65 8.25
N ASN A 37 11.14 6.95 9.23
CA ASN A 37 12.59 6.78 9.11
C ASN A 37 12.96 5.29 8.87
N GLN A 38 12.32 4.37 9.58
CA GLN A 38 12.53 2.93 9.38
C GLN A 38 12.09 2.46 7.99
N LEU A 39 10.99 3.01 7.45
CA LEU A 39 10.54 2.69 6.10
C LEU A 39 11.49 3.23 5.04
N VAL A 40 11.95 4.49 5.15
CA VAL A 40 12.95 5.05 4.24
C VAL A 40 14.22 4.20 4.25
N GLN A 41 14.70 3.80 5.43
CA GLN A 41 15.85 2.90 5.55
C GLN A 41 15.60 1.53 4.91
N ALA A 42 14.42 0.94 5.12
CA ALA A 42 14.07 -0.36 4.54
C ALA A 42 13.97 -0.27 3.01
N TYR A 43 13.33 0.78 2.47
CA TYR A 43 13.23 0.99 1.02
C TYR A 43 14.58 1.22 0.36
N SER A 44 15.52 1.92 1.00
CA SER A 44 16.89 2.09 0.48
C SER A 44 17.65 0.77 0.32
N GLN A 45 17.33 -0.24 1.14
CA GLN A 45 17.93 -1.57 1.05
C GLN A 45 17.36 -2.42 -0.10
N LEU A 46 16.24 -1.99 -0.70
CA LEU A 46 15.61 -2.70 -1.82
C LEU A 46 16.28 -2.45 -3.17
N GLU A 47 17.16 -1.48 -3.30
CA GLU A 47 17.82 -1.14 -4.56
C GLU A 47 18.51 -2.34 -5.21
N ASN A 48 19.15 -3.19 -4.42
CA ASN A 48 19.79 -4.41 -4.88
C ASN A 48 18.84 -5.61 -5.06
N ARG A 49 17.54 -5.39 -4.88
CA ARG A 49 16.48 -6.41 -4.98
C ARG A 49 15.54 -6.15 -6.15
N VAL A 50 15.86 -5.16 -6.98
CA VAL A 50 15.16 -4.87 -8.24
C VAL A 50 15.85 -5.61 -9.37
N GLY A 51 15.12 -6.37 -10.20
CA GLY A 51 15.74 -7.14 -11.25
C GLY A 51 14.80 -8.02 -12.06
N ASP A 52 15.39 -9.01 -12.73
CA ASP A 52 14.65 -10.02 -13.48
C ASP A 52 13.76 -10.84 -12.52
N PRO A 53 12.44 -10.94 -12.78
CA PRO A 53 11.52 -11.73 -11.95
C PRO A 53 11.86 -13.23 -11.88
N LEU A 54 12.66 -13.74 -12.81
CA LEU A 54 13.12 -15.13 -12.81
C LEU A 54 14.34 -15.37 -11.92
N ASP A 55 14.98 -14.31 -11.44
CA ASP A 55 16.09 -14.41 -10.49
C ASP A 55 15.54 -14.54 -9.06
N SER A 56 16.03 -15.57 -8.34
CA SER A 56 15.60 -15.87 -6.96
C SER A 56 15.88 -14.74 -5.97
N ASP A 57 16.84 -13.87 -6.27
CA ASP A 57 17.23 -12.75 -5.42
C ASP A 57 16.42 -11.49 -5.69
N THR A 58 15.62 -11.47 -6.76
CA THR A 58 14.72 -10.35 -7.09
C THR A 58 13.49 -10.36 -6.22
N LEU A 59 13.19 -9.22 -5.62
CA LEU A 59 11.92 -8.96 -4.92
C LEU A 59 10.98 -8.09 -5.75
N ILE A 60 11.54 -7.18 -6.53
CA ILE A 60 10.79 -6.18 -7.30
C ILE A 60 11.15 -6.34 -8.78
N GLY A 61 10.19 -6.82 -9.56
CA GLY A 61 10.27 -6.88 -11.01
C GLY A 61 9.82 -5.57 -11.68
N PRO A 62 9.64 -5.57 -13.01
CA PRO A 62 9.15 -4.42 -13.75
C PRO A 62 7.65 -4.17 -13.50
N MET A 63 7.20 -2.96 -13.83
CA MET A 63 5.79 -2.69 -14.07
C MET A 63 5.30 -3.49 -15.28
N ILE A 64 3.98 -3.75 -15.36
CA ILE A 64 3.42 -4.60 -16.42
C ILE A 64 3.60 -4.00 -17.82
N ASP A 65 3.48 -2.68 -17.96
CA ASP A 65 3.61 -1.98 -19.24
C ASP A 65 3.93 -0.47 -19.04
N GLU A 66 4.07 0.25 -20.16
CA GLU A 66 4.34 1.68 -20.18
C GLU A 66 3.15 2.52 -19.66
N VAL A 67 1.93 2.01 -19.78
CA VAL A 67 0.73 2.69 -19.26
C VAL A 67 0.77 2.71 -17.74
N ALA A 68 1.13 1.58 -17.12
CA ALA A 68 1.29 1.47 -15.67
C ALA A 68 2.42 2.40 -15.16
N VAL A 69 3.56 2.46 -15.86
CA VAL A 69 4.66 3.41 -15.53
C VAL A 69 4.17 4.85 -15.61
N LYS A 70 3.43 5.20 -16.66
CA LYS A 70 2.86 6.55 -16.82
C LYS A 70 1.85 6.88 -15.72
N THR A 71 1.00 5.93 -15.35
CA THR A 71 0.04 6.08 -14.24
C THR A 71 0.78 6.36 -12.94
N PHE A 72 1.84 5.59 -12.64
CA PHE A 72 2.70 5.83 -11.49
C PHE A 72 3.30 7.24 -11.49
N GLN A 73 3.88 7.68 -12.61
CA GLN A 73 4.45 9.03 -12.74
C GLN A 73 3.39 10.13 -12.57
N ASN A 74 2.19 9.94 -13.13
CA ASN A 74 1.08 10.88 -12.97
C ASN A 74 0.64 10.97 -11.51
N ALA A 75 0.61 9.85 -10.79
CA ALA A 75 0.30 9.84 -9.36
C ALA A 75 1.32 10.65 -8.55
N LEU A 76 2.62 10.45 -8.80
CA LEU A 76 3.67 11.24 -8.14
C LEU A 76 3.58 12.74 -8.44
N LYS A 77 3.16 13.09 -9.65
CA LYS A 77 2.91 14.49 -10.04
C LYS A 77 1.71 15.04 -9.27
N ALA A 78 0.59 14.32 -9.25
CA ALA A 78 -0.63 14.72 -8.56
C ALA A 78 -0.41 14.91 -7.05
N ILE A 79 0.40 14.04 -6.41
CA ILE A 79 0.80 14.20 -5.00
C ILE A 79 1.45 15.57 -4.79
N ARG A 80 2.43 15.94 -5.61
CA ARG A 80 3.14 17.24 -5.47
C ARG A 80 2.20 18.42 -5.74
N GLU A 81 1.30 18.30 -6.70
CA GLU A 81 0.31 19.34 -7.03
C GLU A 81 -0.71 19.55 -5.90
N GLN A 82 -1.02 18.52 -5.15
CA GLN A 82 -1.91 18.57 -3.98
C GLN A 82 -1.18 18.97 -2.68
N GLY A 83 0.14 19.19 -2.74
CA GLY A 83 0.94 19.67 -1.60
C GLY A 83 1.66 18.58 -0.82
N GLY A 84 1.65 17.32 -1.32
CA GLY A 84 2.35 16.20 -0.71
C GLY A 84 3.85 16.16 -1.01
N GLU A 85 4.55 15.37 -0.24
CA GLU A 85 5.99 15.20 -0.37
C GLU A 85 6.33 13.74 -0.74
N ILE A 86 7.13 13.56 -1.80
CA ILE A 86 7.77 12.28 -2.09
C ILE A 86 9.05 12.19 -1.26
N ILE A 87 9.00 11.43 -0.20
CA ILE A 87 10.11 11.30 0.76
C ILE A 87 11.15 10.26 0.36
N TYR A 88 10.81 9.38 -0.59
CA TYR A 88 11.73 8.39 -1.17
C TYR A 88 11.26 7.92 -2.54
N GLY A 89 12.21 7.66 -3.46
CA GLY A 89 12.00 6.96 -4.73
C GLY A 89 11.15 7.72 -5.75
N GLY A 90 10.49 6.94 -6.61
CA GLY A 90 9.62 7.47 -7.68
C GLY A 90 10.29 7.62 -9.03
N ASP A 91 11.58 7.28 -9.16
CA ASP A 91 12.32 7.39 -10.42
C ASP A 91 12.08 6.16 -11.29
N ILE A 92 12.20 6.36 -12.62
CA ILE A 92 12.44 5.25 -13.54
C ILE A 92 13.92 4.87 -13.40
N LEU A 93 14.20 3.58 -13.31
CA LEU A 93 15.55 3.07 -13.11
C LEU A 93 16.24 2.85 -14.46
N ASP A 94 17.46 3.42 -14.60
CA ASP A 94 18.32 3.21 -15.75
C ASP A 94 19.13 1.91 -15.62
N GLY A 95 19.58 1.38 -16.77
CA GLY A 95 20.45 0.20 -16.81
C GLY A 95 19.72 -1.15 -16.76
N TYR A 96 18.39 -1.16 -16.77
CA TYR A 96 17.55 -2.35 -16.86
C TYR A 96 17.15 -2.65 -18.32
N PRO A 97 16.68 -3.88 -18.63
CA PRO A 97 16.32 -4.30 -20.00
C PRO A 97 15.21 -3.47 -20.66
N SER A 98 14.41 -2.75 -19.87
CA SER A 98 13.32 -1.88 -20.35
C SER A 98 13.11 -0.68 -19.43
N GLY A 99 12.38 0.34 -19.91
CA GLY A 99 11.92 1.49 -19.12
C GLY A 99 10.77 1.19 -18.14
N LEU A 100 10.51 -0.08 -17.85
CA LEU A 100 9.41 -0.51 -16.97
C LEU A 100 9.83 -0.68 -15.51
N TYR A 101 11.12 -0.54 -15.21
CA TYR A 101 11.64 -0.65 -13.86
C TYR A 101 11.55 0.70 -13.15
N VAL A 102 10.89 0.72 -12.00
CA VAL A 102 10.72 1.94 -11.21
C VAL A 102 11.24 1.73 -9.78
N ARG A 103 11.74 2.80 -9.18
CA ARG A 103 12.07 2.82 -7.75
C ARG A 103 10.77 2.96 -6.95
N PRO A 104 10.44 2.03 -6.04
CA PRO A 104 9.29 2.18 -5.15
C PRO A 104 9.29 3.51 -4.42
N ALA A 105 8.11 4.11 -4.25
CA ALA A 105 7.98 5.43 -3.68
C ALA A 105 7.26 5.43 -2.33
N LEU A 106 7.70 6.33 -1.45
CA LEU A 106 7.03 6.71 -0.22
C LEU A 106 6.59 8.17 -0.31
N ALA A 107 5.36 8.46 0.05
CA ALA A 107 4.82 9.82 0.00
C ALA A 107 4.04 10.18 1.27
N GLU A 108 4.28 11.38 1.82
CA GLU A 108 3.47 11.97 2.87
C GLU A 108 2.29 12.70 2.23
N VAL A 109 1.07 12.36 2.67
CA VAL A 109 -0.18 12.82 2.06
C VAL A 109 -1.30 12.97 3.09
N GLU A 110 -2.39 13.66 2.70
CA GLU A 110 -3.63 13.70 3.47
C GLU A 110 -4.67 12.72 2.88
N ASN A 111 -5.40 12.01 3.75
CA ASN A 111 -6.33 10.96 3.32
C ASN A 111 -7.41 11.43 2.33
N HIS A 112 -7.88 12.68 2.48
CA HIS A 112 -8.96 13.24 1.68
C HIS A 112 -8.54 13.68 0.27
N TRP A 113 -7.26 13.63 -0.08
CA TRP A 113 -6.82 14.03 -1.42
C TRP A 113 -7.31 13.04 -2.47
N GLN A 114 -7.69 13.59 -3.62
CA GLN A 114 -8.26 12.78 -4.71
C GLN A 114 -7.33 11.63 -5.11
N ILE A 115 -6.02 11.90 -5.25
CA ILE A 115 -5.04 10.86 -5.63
C ILE A 115 -4.93 9.73 -4.60
N VAL A 116 -5.24 9.99 -3.32
CA VAL A 116 -5.23 8.98 -2.26
C VAL A 116 -6.50 8.12 -2.27
N GLN A 117 -7.61 8.72 -2.73
CA GLN A 117 -8.92 8.07 -2.88
C GLN A 117 -9.01 7.21 -4.16
N GLU A 118 -8.14 7.48 -5.13
CA GLU A 118 -8.02 6.72 -6.38
C GLU A 118 -6.96 5.61 -6.24
N GLU A 119 -7.20 4.48 -6.89
CA GLU A 119 -6.22 3.40 -6.88
C GLU A 119 -5.09 3.67 -7.86
N THR A 120 -3.85 3.66 -7.36
CA THR A 120 -2.64 3.62 -8.20
C THR A 120 -2.03 2.22 -8.09
N PHE A 121 -2.16 1.42 -9.12
CA PHE A 121 -1.69 0.02 -9.16
C PHE A 121 -0.18 -0.04 -9.41
N ALA A 122 0.60 0.45 -8.44
CA ALA A 122 2.04 0.68 -8.55
C ALA A 122 2.71 0.57 -7.17
N PRO A 123 4.06 0.50 -7.10
CA PRO A 123 4.78 0.45 -5.82
C PRO A 123 4.87 1.84 -5.17
N LEU A 124 3.72 2.38 -4.79
CA LEU A 124 3.53 3.69 -4.16
C LEU A 124 2.82 3.51 -2.83
N LEU A 125 3.48 3.89 -1.75
CA LEU A 125 2.95 3.82 -0.39
C LEU A 125 2.71 5.22 0.17
N TYR A 126 1.48 5.48 0.56
CA TYR A 126 1.06 6.72 1.23
C TYR A 126 1.23 6.61 2.74
N LEU A 127 1.83 7.62 3.36
CA LEU A 127 1.98 7.78 4.79
C LEU A 127 1.02 8.88 5.27
N ILE A 128 0.13 8.54 6.19
CA ILE A 128 -0.92 9.41 6.72
C ILE A 128 -0.80 9.44 8.25
N ARG A 129 -0.88 10.61 8.86
CA ARG A 129 -0.88 10.77 10.32
C ARG A 129 -2.28 10.56 10.90
N CYS A 130 -2.34 10.06 12.12
CA CYS A 130 -3.54 10.07 12.94
C CYS A 130 -3.19 10.38 14.41
N GLN A 131 -4.16 10.84 15.17
CA GLN A 131 -3.99 11.20 16.58
C GLN A 131 -4.21 10.02 17.52
N ASP A 132 -5.09 9.09 17.12
CA ASP A 132 -5.48 7.93 17.92
C ASP A 132 -6.04 6.80 17.05
N PHE A 133 -6.36 5.68 17.68
CA PHE A 133 -6.91 4.51 17.00
C PHE A 133 -8.28 4.76 16.37
N GLU A 134 -9.13 5.58 16.99
CA GLU A 134 -10.47 5.90 16.45
C GLU A 134 -10.36 6.70 15.16
N GLU A 135 -9.45 7.66 15.12
CA GLU A 135 -9.15 8.38 13.90
C GLU A 135 -8.54 7.48 12.84
N ALA A 136 -7.59 6.60 13.22
CA ALA A 136 -7.01 5.64 12.30
C ALA A 136 -8.08 4.77 11.63
N LEU A 137 -9.03 4.27 12.41
CA LEU A 137 -10.13 3.44 11.91
C LEU A 137 -11.06 4.22 10.97
N ARG A 138 -11.40 5.46 11.34
CA ARG A 138 -12.19 6.35 10.49
C ARG A 138 -11.50 6.63 9.16
N LEU A 139 -10.21 6.98 9.16
CA LEU A 139 -9.42 7.23 7.95
C LEU A 139 -9.27 5.96 7.10
N GLN A 140 -9.10 4.79 7.76
CA GLN A 140 -9.06 3.49 7.09
C GLN A 140 -10.33 3.24 6.28
N ASN A 141 -11.49 3.54 6.85
CA ASN A 141 -12.78 3.30 6.23
C ASN A 141 -13.23 4.40 5.24
N ASP A 142 -12.57 5.56 5.28
CA ASP A 142 -12.88 6.74 4.45
C ASP A 142 -12.21 6.65 3.07
N VAL A 143 -12.49 5.57 2.34
CA VAL A 143 -12.10 5.35 0.93
C VAL A 143 -13.12 4.45 0.26
N PRO A 144 -13.26 4.52 -1.07
CA PRO A 144 -14.21 3.67 -1.80
C PRO A 144 -13.81 2.19 -1.84
N GLN A 145 -12.53 1.85 -1.72
CA GLN A 145 -12.03 0.47 -1.77
C GLN A 145 -12.17 -0.21 -0.40
N GLY A 146 -12.36 -1.54 -0.39
CA GLY A 146 -12.57 -2.30 0.85
C GLY A 146 -12.20 -3.78 0.74
N LEU A 147 -11.14 -4.13 -0.01
CA LEU A 147 -10.72 -5.52 -0.14
C LEU A 147 -9.92 -6.01 1.07
N SER A 148 -8.80 -5.37 1.39
CA SER A 148 -7.86 -5.85 2.40
C SER A 148 -7.34 -4.73 3.29
N SER A 149 -7.27 -5.02 4.58
CA SER A 149 -6.74 -4.13 5.61
C SER A 149 -5.91 -4.90 6.64
N ALA A 150 -5.09 -4.18 7.39
CA ALA A 150 -4.31 -4.75 8.48
C ALA A 150 -4.11 -3.73 9.60
N VAL A 151 -4.13 -4.20 10.85
CA VAL A 151 -3.71 -3.42 12.01
C VAL A 151 -2.48 -4.05 12.65
N PHE A 152 -1.52 -3.22 13.05
CA PHE A 152 -0.37 -3.62 13.84
C PHE A 152 -0.49 -2.97 15.22
N THR A 153 -0.91 -3.75 16.20
CA THR A 153 -1.12 -3.29 17.58
C THR A 153 -0.67 -4.35 18.59
N ARG A 154 -0.44 -3.93 19.83
CA ARG A 154 -0.25 -4.79 20.99
C ARG A 154 -1.45 -4.73 21.94
N ASP A 155 -2.37 -3.82 21.68
CA ASP A 155 -3.59 -3.68 22.45
C ASP A 155 -4.64 -4.68 21.96
N PHE A 156 -5.12 -5.50 22.90
CA PHE A 156 -6.14 -6.49 22.61
C PHE A 156 -7.49 -5.84 22.25
N GLN A 157 -7.83 -4.72 22.89
CA GLN A 157 -9.10 -4.04 22.64
C GLN A 157 -9.13 -3.42 21.24
N GLU A 158 -8.01 -2.82 20.80
CA GLU A 158 -7.88 -2.32 19.43
C GLU A 158 -8.01 -3.44 18.39
N SER A 159 -7.39 -4.60 18.64
CA SER A 159 -7.48 -5.73 17.73
C SER A 159 -8.89 -6.30 17.62
N GLU A 160 -9.58 -6.46 18.75
CA GLU A 160 -10.98 -6.92 18.80
C GLU A 160 -11.92 -5.92 18.11
N LYS A 161 -11.74 -4.62 18.38
CA LYS A 161 -12.51 -3.58 17.72
C LYS A 161 -12.27 -3.54 16.21
N PHE A 162 -11.02 -3.65 15.77
CA PHE A 162 -10.68 -3.67 14.35
C PHE A 162 -11.37 -4.81 13.59
N LEU A 163 -11.51 -5.97 14.22
CA LEU A 163 -12.16 -7.16 13.66
C LEU A 163 -13.69 -7.18 13.83
N SER A 164 -14.26 -6.26 14.61
CA SER A 164 -15.69 -6.20 14.84
C SER A 164 -16.46 -5.52 13.69
N HIS A 165 -17.80 -5.56 13.77
CA HIS A 165 -18.66 -4.87 12.82
C HIS A 165 -18.57 -3.33 12.87
N GLU A 166 -17.98 -2.76 13.92
CA GLU A 166 -17.66 -1.34 14.05
C GLU A 166 -16.20 -1.04 13.58
N GLY A 167 -15.49 -2.07 13.17
CA GLY A 167 -14.07 -2.01 12.83
C GLY A 167 -13.79 -1.72 11.37
N SER A 168 -12.84 -2.45 10.81
CA SER A 168 -12.42 -2.29 9.42
C SER A 168 -13.50 -2.74 8.44
N ASP A 169 -13.91 -1.84 7.57
CA ASP A 169 -14.87 -2.09 6.48
C ASP A 169 -14.15 -2.67 5.24
N CYS A 170 -13.52 -3.83 5.43
CA CYS A 170 -12.82 -4.58 4.41
C CYS A 170 -13.19 -6.07 4.49
N GLY A 171 -13.21 -6.74 3.34
CA GLY A 171 -13.46 -8.19 3.29
C GLY A 171 -12.36 -9.02 3.96
N LEU A 172 -11.13 -8.51 3.99
CA LEU A 172 -9.99 -9.12 4.67
C LEU A 172 -9.48 -8.14 5.74
N ALA A 173 -9.57 -8.53 7.01
CA ALA A 173 -9.06 -7.74 8.13
C ALA A 173 -8.02 -8.56 8.91
N ASN A 174 -6.77 -8.13 8.86
CA ASN A 174 -5.63 -8.83 9.44
C ASN A 174 -5.12 -8.14 10.71
N VAL A 175 -4.65 -8.92 11.67
CA VAL A 175 -4.00 -8.40 12.88
C VAL A 175 -2.56 -8.88 12.94
N ASN A 176 -1.61 -7.94 13.00
CA ASN A 176 -0.16 -8.19 13.11
C ASN A 176 0.43 -9.02 11.93
N ILE A 177 -0.24 -8.98 10.79
CA ILE A 177 0.24 -9.48 9.50
C ILE A 177 -0.12 -8.46 8.42
N GLY A 178 0.63 -8.39 7.32
CA GLY A 178 0.37 -7.42 6.24
C GLY A 178 -0.90 -7.71 5.45
N THR A 179 -1.36 -6.76 4.64
CA THR A 179 -2.57 -6.84 3.82
C THR A 179 -2.54 -7.97 2.79
N SER A 180 -1.36 -8.45 2.39
CA SER A 180 -1.18 -9.59 1.47
C SER A 180 -1.29 -10.97 2.14
N GLY A 181 -1.56 -11.03 3.45
CA GLY A 181 -1.79 -12.27 4.20
C GLY A 181 -3.21 -12.79 4.03
N ALA A 182 -3.64 -13.09 2.81
CA ALA A 182 -4.97 -13.60 2.52
C ALA A 182 -5.00 -15.13 2.48
N GLU A 183 -6.02 -15.73 3.12
CA GLU A 183 -6.31 -17.17 3.05
C GLU A 183 -7.36 -17.45 1.98
N ILE A 184 -6.93 -18.07 0.89
CA ILE A 184 -7.79 -18.30 -0.28
C ILE A 184 -8.85 -19.39 -0.06
N GLY A 185 -8.70 -20.21 0.99
CA GLY A 185 -9.69 -21.22 1.38
C GLY A 185 -10.96 -20.66 2.01
N GLY A 186 -10.93 -19.39 2.41
CA GLY A 186 -12.07 -18.64 2.93
C GLY A 186 -12.73 -17.76 1.88
N ALA A 187 -13.63 -16.88 2.31
CA ALA A 187 -14.20 -15.86 1.44
C ALA A 187 -13.13 -14.82 1.06
N PHE A 188 -13.08 -14.45 -0.22
CA PHE A 188 -12.19 -13.41 -0.73
C PHE A 188 -13.02 -12.36 -1.48
N GLY A 189 -13.07 -11.14 -0.96
CA GLY A 189 -13.85 -10.05 -1.53
C GLY A 189 -14.09 -8.95 -0.52
N GLY A 190 -14.80 -7.91 -0.92
CA GLY A 190 -15.22 -6.77 -0.10
C GLY A 190 -16.55 -6.22 -0.62
N GLU A 191 -17.27 -5.47 0.22
CA GLU A 191 -18.59 -4.92 -0.11
C GLU A 191 -18.53 -3.49 -0.68
N LYS A 192 -17.38 -2.84 -0.58
CA LYS A 192 -17.13 -1.54 -1.24
C LYS A 192 -16.86 -1.73 -2.72
N ILE A 193 -16.70 -0.62 -3.46
CA ILE A 193 -16.44 -0.65 -4.90
C ILE A 193 -15.30 -1.65 -5.18
N PRO A 194 -15.55 -2.70 -5.98
CA PRO A 194 -14.48 -3.60 -6.39
C PRO A 194 -13.42 -2.80 -7.14
N GLU A 195 -12.17 -3.18 -6.95
CA GLU A 195 -11.04 -2.59 -7.70
C GLU A 195 -11.37 -2.58 -9.20
N GLU A 196 -11.06 -1.49 -9.89
CA GLU A 196 -11.35 -1.34 -11.31
C GLU A 196 -10.79 -2.54 -12.11
N GLY A 197 -11.66 -3.26 -12.80
CA GLY A 197 -11.33 -4.44 -13.60
C GLY A 197 -12.32 -5.58 -13.44
N VAL A 198 -13.14 -5.61 -12.39
CA VAL A 198 -14.20 -6.59 -12.24
C VAL A 198 -15.55 -5.91 -12.50
N ASN A 199 -15.99 -5.93 -13.75
CA ASN A 199 -17.34 -5.52 -14.10
C ASN A 199 -18.34 -6.47 -13.36
N PRO A 200 -19.19 -5.94 -12.45
CA PRO A 200 -20.16 -6.77 -11.70
C PRO A 200 -21.07 -7.59 -12.62
N ASP A 201 -21.31 -7.14 -13.85
CA ASP A 201 -22.14 -7.82 -14.86
C ASP A 201 -21.41 -9.00 -15.56
N GLN A 202 -20.16 -9.27 -15.19
CA GLN A 202 -19.35 -10.37 -15.76
C GLN A 202 -19.01 -11.47 -14.73
N MET A 203 -19.57 -11.39 -13.53
CA MET A 203 -19.46 -12.52 -12.59
C MET A 203 -20.48 -13.60 -12.97
N PRO A 204 -20.02 -14.88 -13.02
CA PRO A 204 -20.88 -16.01 -13.36
C PRO A 204 -21.95 -16.30 -12.31
#